data_26c8de89138f945f9c1ef4b61099d114
#
_entry.id   26c8de89138f945f9c1ef4b61099d114
#
_cell.length_a   1.000
_cell.length_b   1.000
_cell.length_c   1.000
_cell.angle_alpha   90.00
_cell.angle_beta   90.00
_cell.angle_gamma   90.00
#
_symmetry.space_group_name_H-M   'P 1'
#
loop_
_entity.id
_entity.type
_entity.pdbx_description
1 polymer ?
#
loop_
_entity_poly.entity_id
_entity_poly.type
_entity_poly.pdbx_seq_one_letter_code
_entity_poly.pdbx_strand_id
1 'polypeptide(L)'
;EAVFSILIGKVEGALVLDLFAGSGSLGLEALSRGAKHCVFNEGDRKNYKILQENIKNCKAQEKSSTFNNDFRKSLTLANKEFDLIFVDPPYRAGFYGEVFELVDGYGLLTRDGVIIVEHLDDNPLPDALSRFVKFKKKRYGTVAVDFYARP
;
A
#
# COMPACT_ATOMS: atom_id res chain seq x y z
N GLU A 1 -11.22 -3.57 10.34
CA GLU A 1 -10.87 -4.27 9.10
C GLU A 1 -9.91 -5.43 9.38
N ALA A 2 -10.19 -6.58 8.75
CA ALA A 2 -9.43 -7.79 9.03
C ALA A 2 -7.95 -7.71 8.67
N VAL A 3 -7.59 -6.93 7.63
CA VAL A 3 -6.20 -6.69 7.25
C VAL A 3 -5.41 -6.12 8.42
N PHE A 4 -6.01 -5.18 9.15
CA PHE A 4 -5.33 -4.51 10.24
C PHE A 4 -5.17 -5.37 11.49
N SER A 5 -5.97 -6.43 11.63
CA SER A 5 -5.78 -7.37 12.75
C SER A 5 -4.46 -8.14 12.62
N ILE A 6 -4.00 -8.37 11.38
CA ILE A 6 -2.71 -9.02 11.11
C ILE A 6 -1.56 -8.05 11.34
N LEU A 7 -1.81 -6.75 11.17
CA LEU A 7 -0.79 -5.70 11.30
C LEU A 7 -0.72 -5.12 12.72
N ILE A 8 -1.33 -5.77 13.71
CA ILE A 8 -1.28 -5.29 15.10
C ILE A 8 0.17 -5.06 15.53
N GLY A 9 0.42 -3.88 16.12
CA GLY A 9 1.75 -3.50 16.56
C GLY A 9 2.62 -2.89 15.47
N LYS A 10 2.16 -2.88 14.22
CA LYS A 10 2.95 -2.36 13.09
C LYS A 10 2.38 -1.07 12.49
N VAL A 11 1.17 -0.68 12.87
CA VAL A 11 0.50 0.50 12.29
C VAL A 11 0.80 1.77 13.08
N GLU A 12 0.76 1.71 14.40
CA GLU A 12 0.99 2.90 15.23
C GLU A 12 2.38 3.46 15.00
N GLY A 13 2.46 4.74 14.67
CA GLY A 13 3.72 5.42 14.38
C GLY A 13 4.29 5.13 13.00
N ALA A 14 3.62 4.31 12.18
CA ALA A 14 4.14 3.88 10.89
C ALA A 14 4.10 4.97 9.84
N LEU A 15 5.09 4.97 8.95
CA LEU A 15 5.05 5.71 7.70
C LEU A 15 4.48 4.78 6.63
N VAL A 16 3.37 5.20 6.01
CA VAL A 16 2.57 4.36 5.13
C VAL A 16 2.57 4.90 3.70
N LEU A 17 2.70 4.00 2.72
CA LEU A 17 2.46 4.31 1.31
C LEU A 17 1.23 3.54 0.85
N ASP A 18 0.22 4.26 0.36
CA ASP A 18 -0.95 3.67 -0.30
C ASP A 18 -0.79 3.95 -1.79
N LEU A 19 -0.22 2.99 -2.51
CA LEU A 19 0.31 3.21 -3.86
C LEU A 19 -0.77 3.31 -4.94
N PHE A 20 -1.89 2.60 -4.76
CA PHE A 20 -3.05 2.65 -5.66
C PHE A 20 -4.26 3.00 -4.80
N ALA A 21 -4.28 4.22 -4.32
CA ALA A 21 -5.13 4.59 -3.19
C ALA A 21 -6.63 4.55 -3.46
N GLY A 22 -7.06 4.79 -4.71
CA GLY A 22 -8.47 4.89 -5.01
C GLY A 22 -9.12 5.95 -4.15
N SER A 23 -10.13 5.56 -3.38
CA SER A 23 -10.81 6.46 -2.44
C SER A 23 -9.99 6.78 -1.18
N GLY A 24 -8.90 6.04 -0.96
CA GLY A 24 -8.02 6.24 0.19
C GLY A 24 -8.40 5.45 1.44
N SER A 25 -9.30 4.48 1.32
CA SER A 25 -9.83 3.79 2.51
C SER A 25 -8.75 3.08 3.33
N LEU A 26 -7.79 2.42 2.70
CA LEU A 26 -6.73 1.72 3.43
C LEU A 26 -5.79 2.68 4.16
N GLY A 27 -5.29 3.69 3.45
CA GLY A 27 -4.41 4.68 4.08
C GLY A 27 -5.09 5.48 5.16
N LEU A 28 -6.36 5.85 4.96
CA LEU A 28 -7.14 6.56 5.97
C LEU A 28 -7.40 5.69 7.20
N GLU A 29 -7.65 4.40 7.01
CA GLU A 29 -7.80 3.46 8.12
C GLU A 29 -6.48 3.35 8.90
N ALA A 30 -5.36 3.28 8.21
CA ALA A 30 -4.05 3.25 8.86
C ALA A 30 -3.83 4.51 9.72
N LEU A 31 -4.17 5.68 9.19
CA LEU A 31 -4.06 6.93 9.94
C LEU A 31 -4.96 6.93 11.18
N SER A 32 -6.20 6.42 11.04
CA SER A 32 -7.13 6.35 12.18
C SER A 32 -6.64 5.40 13.27
N ARG A 33 -5.78 4.44 12.92
CA ARG A 33 -5.19 3.48 13.86
C ARG A 33 -3.82 3.91 14.37
N GLY A 34 -3.42 5.15 14.11
CA GLY A 34 -2.23 5.74 14.70
C GLY A 34 -1.00 5.80 13.81
N ALA A 35 -1.11 5.56 12.51
CA ALA A 35 0.01 5.77 11.61
C ALA A 35 0.45 7.23 11.67
N LYS A 36 1.74 7.45 11.56
CA LYS A 36 2.32 8.78 11.66
C LYS A 36 2.01 9.65 10.45
N HIS A 37 2.08 9.06 9.29
CA HIS A 37 1.86 9.76 8.01
C HIS A 37 1.54 8.76 6.93
N CYS A 38 0.69 9.15 5.98
CA CYS A 38 0.41 8.33 4.80
C CYS A 38 0.65 9.13 3.53
N VAL A 39 1.44 8.56 2.63
CA VAL A 39 1.60 9.05 1.27
C VAL A 39 0.62 8.28 0.41
N PHE A 40 -0.30 8.99 -0.24
CA PHE A 40 -1.29 8.39 -1.12
C PHE A 40 -0.92 8.71 -2.57
N ASN A 41 -0.93 7.71 -3.42
CA ASN A 41 -0.83 7.92 -4.86
C ASN A 41 -2.06 7.35 -5.54
N GLU A 42 -2.63 8.09 -6.47
CA GLU A 42 -3.74 7.66 -7.30
C GLU A 42 -3.55 8.19 -8.72
N GLY A 43 -3.46 7.27 -9.68
CA GLY A 43 -3.18 7.61 -11.07
C GLY A 43 -4.38 8.15 -11.83
N ASP A 44 -5.59 7.75 -11.45
CA ASP A 44 -6.81 8.23 -12.11
C ASP A 44 -7.24 9.56 -11.53
N ARG A 45 -7.37 10.57 -12.39
CA ARG A 45 -7.66 11.93 -11.94
C ARG A 45 -9.00 12.05 -11.22
N LYS A 46 -10.00 11.32 -11.68
CA LYS A 46 -11.34 11.34 -11.05
C LYS A 46 -11.29 10.76 -9.65
N ASN A 47 -10.63 9.62 -9.49
CA ASN A 47 -10.46 8.99 -8.20
C ASN A 47 -9.57 9.83 -7.28
N TYR A 48 -8.59 10.50 -7.84
CA TYR A 48 -7.72 11.39 -7.06
C TYR A 48 -8.51 12.53 -6.39
N LYS A 49 -9.48 13.10 -7.10
CA LYS A 49 -10.34 14.14 -6.51
C LYS A 49 -11.16 13.57 -5.35
N ILE A 50 -11.68 12.36 -5.51
CA ILE A 50 -12.44 11.68 -4.44
C ILE A 50 -11.54 11.43 -3.24
N LEU A 51 -10.31 10.98 -3.48
CA LEU A 51 -9.31 10.78 -2.44
C LEU A 51 -9.07 12.06 -1.63
N GLN A 52 -8.84 13.18 -2.32
CA GLN A 52 -8.59 14.46 -1.65
C GLN A 52 -9.79 14.89 -0.80
N GLU A 53 -11.00 14.69 -1.31
CA GLU A 53 -12.22 14.98 -0.59
C GLU A 53 -12.37 14.11 0.66
N ASN A 54 -12.08 12.83 0.55
CA ASN A 54 -12.15 11.91 1.69
C ASN A 54 -11.13 12.25 2.77
N ILE A 55 -9.92 12.63 2.38
CA ILE A 55 -8.89 13.08 3.32
C ILE A 55 -9.37 14.30 4.09
N LYS A 56 -9.97 15.26 3.38
CA LYS A 56 -10.52 16.46 3.99
C LYS A 56 -11.65 16.13 4.96
N ASN A 57 -12.58 15.27 4.54
CA ASN A 57 -13.71 14.88 5.37
C ASN A 57 -13.29 14.14 6.63
N CYS A 58 -12.21 13.39 6.56
CA CYS A 58 -11.64 12.69 7.72
C CYS A 58 -10.68 13.57 8.54
N LYS A 59 -10.51 14.83 8.16
CA LYS A 59 -9.61 15.79 8.84
C LYS A 59 -8.18 15.25 8.94
N ALA A 60 -7.72 14.59 7.87
CA ALA A 60 -6.42 13.92 7.84
C ALA A 60 -5.38 14.67 7.00
N GLN A 61 -5.62 15.94 6.62
CA GLN A 61 -4.73 16.66 5.71
C GLN A 61 -3.30 16.79 6.22
N GLU A 62 -3.13 17.05 7.52
CA GLU A 62 -1.80 17.25 8.09
C GLU A 62 -0.95 15.97 8.12
N LYS A 63 -1.60 14.81 8.08
CA LYS A 63 -0.93 13.51 8.12
C LYS A 63 -0.90 12.83 6.76
N SER A 64 -1.22 13.56 5.69
CA SER A 64 -1.35 13.01 4.36
C SER A 64 -0.56 13.81 3.34
N SER A 65 0.07 13.09 2.40
CA SER A 65 0.62 13.66 1.18
C SER A 65 -0.05 12.95 0.02
N THR A 66 -0.44 13.68 -1.02
CA THR A 66 -1.17 13.09 -2.14
C THR A 66 -0.48 13.40 -3.47
N PHE A 67 -0.48 12.41 -4.35
CA PHE A 67 0.11 12.53 -5.68
C PHE A 67 -0.82 11.88 -6.72
N ASN A 68 -0.97 12.54 -7.86
CA ASN A 68 -1.74 12.03 -8.98
C ASN A 68 -0.76 11.61 -10.09
N ASN A 69 -0.03 10.52 -9.83
CA ASN A 69 1.00 10.04 -10.74
C ASN A 69 0.75 8.59 -11.14
N ASP A 70 1.33 8.18 -12.25
CA ASP A 70 1.53 6.75 -12.52
C ASP A 70 2.37 6.19 -11.36
N PHE A 71 2.11 4.94 -10.96
CA PHE A 71 2.78 4.36 -9.80
C PHE A 71 4.31 4.30 -9.96
N ARG A 72 4.80 4.12 -11.19
CA ARG A 72 6.24 4.08 -11.45
C ARG A 72 6.89 5.40 -11.10
N LYS A 73 6.24 6.48 -11.48
CA LYS A 73 6.73 7.83 -11.17
C LYS A 73 6.73 8.08 -9.68
N SER A 74 5.67 7.70 -8.99
CA SER A 74 5.59 7.87 -7.53
C SER A 74 6.69 7.10 -6.82
N LEU A 75 6.97 5.87 -7.23
CA LEU A 75 8.04 5.08 -6.63
C LEU A 75 9.42 5.68 -6.94
N THR A 76 9.62 6.20 -8.14
CA THR A 76 10.88 6.83 -8.54
C THR A 76 11.15 8.11 -7.74
N LEU A 77 10.11 8.89 -7.47
CA LEU A 77 10.23 10.16 -6.75
C LEU A 77 10.24 9.99 -5.23
N ALA A 78 9.79 8.85 -4.73
CA ALA A 78 9.79 8.58 -3.31
C ALA A 78 11.24 8.48 -2.82
N ASN A 79 11.57 9.27 -1.81
CA ASN A 79 12.93 9.31 -1.26
C ASN A 79 12.93 9.02 0.23
N LYS A 80 12.04 8.17 0.69
CA LYS A 80 11.91 7.79 2.09
C LYS A 80 11.56 6.32 2.18
N GLU A 81 11.83 5.72 3.34
CA GLU A 81 11.46 4.35 3.60
C GLU A 81 10.11 4.30 4.28
N PHE A 82 9.28 3.33 3.87
CA PHE A 82 7.95 3.13 4.43
C PHE A 82 7.93 1.88 5.29
N ASP A 83 7.15 1.92 6.36
CA ASP A 83 6.93 0.75 7.21
C ASP A 83 5.86 -0.16 6.65
N LEU A 84 4.86 0.42 5.97
CA LEU A 84 3.78 -0.33 5.33
C LEU A 84 3.56 0.21 3.91
N ILE A 85 3.47 -0.69 2.95
CA ILE A 85 3.13 -0.34 1.57
C ILE A 85 1.93 -1.17 1.16
N PHE A 86 0.82 -0.49 0.86
CA PHE A 86 -0.39 -1.13 0.33
C PHE A 86 -0.34 -1.13 -1.20
N VAL A 87 -0.55 -2.30 -1.79
CA VAL A 87 -0.51 -2.51 -3.23
C VAL A 87 -1.82 -3.15 -3.67
N ASP A 88 -2.72 -2.35 -4.23
CA ASP A 88 -4.03 -2.79 -4.70
C ASP A 88 -4.25 -2.20 -6.10
N PRO A 89 -3.51 -2.71 -7.13
CA PRO A 89 -3.62 -2.16 -8.48
C PRO A 89 -4.94 -2.54 -9.12
N PRO A 90 -5.32 -1.85 -10.22
CA PRO A 90 -6.48 -2.24 -11.00
C PRO A 90 -6.37 -3.71 -11.43
N TYR A 91 -7.51 -4.40 -11.46
CA TYR A 91 -7.55 -5.81 -11.82
C TYR A 91 -6.85 -6.11 -13.14
N ARG A 92 -6.10 -7.23 -13.17
CA ARG A 92 -5.45 -7.77 -14.37
C ARG A 92 -4.36 -6.89 -14.96
N ALA A 93 -3.94 -5.86 -14.24
CA ALA A 93 -2.88 -4.99 -14.73
C ALA A 93 -1.51 -5.66 -14.68
N GLY A 94 -1.33 -6.69 -13.82
CA GLY A 94 -0.08 -7.44 -13.77
C GLY A 94 1.11 -6.66 -13.24
N PHE A 95 0.87 -5.61 -12.46
CA PHE A 95 1.95 -4.72 -12.01
C PHE A 95 2.73 -5.21 -10.79
N TYR A 96 2.35 -6.33 -10.20
CA TYR A 96 2.92 -6.77 -8.92
C TYR A 96 4.43 -6.95 -8.97
N GLY A 97 4.93 -7.67 -9.98
CA GLY A 97 6.37 -7.89 -10.11
C GLY A 97 7.14 -6.58 -10.24
N GLU A 98 6.65 -5.69 -11.07
CA GLU A 98 7.29 -4.39 -11.30
C GLU A 98 7.28 -3.52 -10.03
N VAL A 99 6.19 -3.51 -9.29
CA VAL A 99 6.11 -2.79 -8.01
C VAL A 99 7.18 -3.29 -7.06
N PHE A 100 7.29 -4.62 -6.90
CA PHE A 100 8.25 -5.22 -5.98
C PHE A 100 9.68 -4.93 -6.40
N GLU A 101 9.98 -4.99 -7.70
CA GLU A 101 11.31 -4.66 -8.20
C GLU A 101 11.67 -3.19 -7.91
N LEU A 102 10.74 -2.28 -8.10
CA LEU A 102 10.97 -0.86 -7.85
C LEU A 102 11.12 -0.56 -6.34
N VAL A 103 10.27 -1.19 -5.52
CA VAL A 103 10.37 -1.04 -4.05
C VAL A 103 11.73 -1.53 -3.56
N ASP A 104 12.17 -2.69 -4.05
CA ASP A 104 13.46 -3.25 -3.68
C ASP A 104 14.61 -2.40 -4.22
N GLY A 105 14.56 -2.06 -5.50
CA GLY A 105 15.63 -1.32 -6.16
C GLY A 105 15.87 0.07 -5.60
N TYR A 106 14.82 0.75 -5.19
CA TYR A 106 14.93 2.10 -4.61
C TYR A 106 15.01 2.08 -3.07
N GLY A 107 15.00 0.89 -2.45
CA GLY A 107 15.12 0.79 -1.00
C GLY A 107 13.98 1.46 -0.23
N LEU A 108 12.74 1.27 -0.68
CA LEU A 108 11.59 2.00 -0.14
C LEU A 108 10.91 1.35 1.05
N LEU A 109 11.32 0.15 1.45
CA LEU A 109 10.73 -0.55 2.59
C LEU A 109 11.71 -0.60 3.74
N THR A 110 11.28 -0.22 4.95
CA THR A 110 12.09 -0.34 6.15
C THR A 110 12.44 -1.81 6.41
N ARG A 111 13.43 -2.05 7.25
CA ARG A 111 13.92 -3.41 7.54
C ARG A 111 12.81 -4.35 7.99
N ASP A 112 11.95 -3.90 8.88
CA ASP A 112 10.84 -4.70 9.42
C ASP A 112 9.51 -4.35 8.74
N GLY A 113 9.57 -3.69 7.60
CA GLY A 113 8.38 -3.26 6.87
C GLY A 113 7.63 -4.40 6.22
N VAL A 114 6.38 -4.12 5.89
CA VAL A 114 5.47 -5.09 5.28
C VAL A 114 4.86 -4.51 4.02
N ILE A 115 4.82 -5.32 2.96
CA ILE A 115 4.08 -5.00 1.73
C ILE A 115 2.80 -5.82 1.76
N ILE A 116 1.65 -5.15 1.63
CA ILE A 116 0.33 -5.76 1.68
C ILE A 116 -0.27 -5.69 0.28
N VAL A 117 -0.53 -6.84 -0.33
CA VAL A 117 -1.02 -6.93 -1.70
C VAL A 117 -2.41 -7.51 -1.73
N GLU A 118 -3.36 -6.77 -2.31
CA GLU A 118 -4.70 -7.28 -2.56
C GLU A 118 -4.79 -7.70 -4.01
N HIS A 119 -5.36 -8.90 -4.26
CA HIS A 119 -5.51 -9.43 -5.61
C HIS A 119 -6.67 -10.42 -5.67
N LEU A 120 -7.08 -10.79 -6.88
CA LEU A 120 -8.11 -11.81 -7.06
C LEU A 120 -7.51 -13.18 -6.69
N ASP A 121 -8.27 -13.98 -5.95
CA ASP A 121 -7.79 -15.26 -5.44
C ASP A 121 -7.58 -16.31 -6.54
N ASP A 122 -8.20 -16.15 -7.70
CA ASP A 122 -8.02 -17.04 -8.85
C ASP A 122 -6.70 -16.80 -9.60
N ASN A 123 -5.91 -15.84 -9.17
CA ASN A 123 -4.61 -15.54 -9.77
C ASN A 123 -3.56 -15.40 -8.66
N PRO A 124 -3.13 -16.54 -8.07
CA PRO A 124 -2.23 -16.49 -6.91
C PRO A 124 -0.88 -15.88 -7.26
N LEU A 125 -0.33 -15.14 -6.30
CA LEU A 125 0.99 -14.54 -6.43
C LEU A 125 2.06 -15.47 -5.89
N PRO A 126 3.30 -15.38 -6.43
CA PRO A 126 4.41 -16.21 -5.96
C PRO A 126 4.70 -16.04 -4.47
N ASP A 127 5.28 -17.06 -3.86
CA ASP A 127 5.71 -17.00 -2.46
C ASP A 127 6.88 -16.05 -2.26
N ALA A 128 7.62 -15.75 -3.32
CA ALA A 128 8.72 -14.79 -3.28
C ALA A 128 8.62 -13.86 -4.48
N LEU A 129 8.78 -12.56 -4.25
CA LEU A 129 8.84 -11.51 -5.27
C LEU A 129 10.02 -10.58 -4.92
N SER A 130 10.99 -10.46 -5.85
CA SER A 130 12.27 -9.79 -5.58
C SER A 130 12.91 -10.41 -4.32
N ARG A 131 13.27 -9.60 -3.33
CA ARG A 131 13.87 -10.10 -2.08
C ARG A 131 12.85 -10.33 -0.98
N PHE A 132 11.56 -10.21 -1.30
CA PHE A 132 10.50 -10.29 -0.30
C PHE A 132 9.84 -11.65 -0.34
N VAL A 133 9.43 -12.14 0.82
CA VAL A 133 8.84 -13.47 0.98
C VAL A 133 7.46 -13.31 1.62
N LYS A 134 6.49 -14.03 1.07
CA LYS A 134 5.13 -14.05 1.62
C LYS A 134 5.16 -14.81 2.95
N PHE A 135 4.70 -14.15 4.01
CA PHE A 135 4.65 -14.76 5.33
C PHE A 135 3.21 -15.00 5.81
N LYS A 136 2.22 -14.45 5.11
CA LYS A 136 0.82 -14.61 5.49
C LYS A 136 -0.07 -14.39 4.27
N LYS A 137 -1.18 -15.12 4.21
CA LYS A 137 -2.22 -14.96 3.21
C LYS A 137 -3.57 -15.04 3.88
N LYS A 138 -4.50 -14.17 3.49
CA LYS A 138 -5.90 -14.20 3.94
C LYS A 138 -6.83 -14.13 2.73
N ARG A 139 -7.94 -14.85 2.82
CA ARG A 139 -8.97 -14.84 1.79
C ARG A 139 -10.23 -14.19 2.31
N TYR A 140 -10.86 -13.39 1.46
CA TYR A 140 -12.13 -12.76 1.72
C TYR A 140 -12.98 -12.89 0.46
N GLY A 141 -13.79 -13.96 0.39
CA GLY A 141 -14.57 -14.26 -0.82
C GLY A 141 -13.64 -14.57 -2.00
N THR A 142 -13.74 -13.76 -3.06
CA THR A 142 -12.91 -13.92 -4.26
C THR A 142 -11.60 -13.12 -4.21
N VAL A 143 -11.36 -12.41 -3.11
CA VAL A 143 -10.19 -11.55 -2.93
C VAL A 143 -9.23 -12.22 -1.97
N ALA A 144 -7.93 -12.15 -2.29
CA ALA A 144 -6.86 -12.56 -1.40
C ALA A 144 -6.02 -11.35 -1.01
N VAL A 145 -5.50 -11.38 0.20
CA VAL A 145 -4.55 -10.38 0.69
C VAL A 145 -3.29 -11.11 1.13
N ASP A 146 -2.18 -10.80 0.49
CA ASP A 146 -0.88 -11.40 0.77
C ASP A 146 0.03 -10.39 1.46
N PHE A 147 0.78 -10.88 2.44
CA PHE A 147 1.69 -10.07 3.24
C PHE A 147 3.12 -10.52 2.98
N TYR A 148 3.96 -9.60 2.53
CA TYR A 148 5.36 -9.85 2.21
C TYR A 148 6.27 -9.04 3.11
N ALA A 149 7.44 -9.61 3.42
CA ALA A 149 8.49 -8.95 4.18
C ALA A 149 9.85 -9.52 3.78
N ARG A 150 10.92 -8.93 4.24
CA ARG A 150 12.24 -9.52 4.08
C ARG A 150 12.33 -10.81 4.89
N PRO A 151 13.06 -11.81 4.38
CA PRO A 151 13.24 -13.06 5.09
C PRO A 151 14.00 -12.92 6.41
#